data_a12e7e8d73595f497c157d578582a509
#
_entry.id   a12e7e8d73595f497c157d578582a509
#
_cell.length_a   1.000
_cell.length_b   1.000
_cell.length_c   1.000
_cell.angle_alpha   90.00
_cell.angle_beta   90.00
_cell.angle_gamma   90.00
#
_symmetry.space_group_name_H-M   'P 1'
#
loop_
_entity.id
_entity.type
_entity.pdbx_description
1 polymer ?
#
loop_
_entity_poly.entity_id
_entity_poly.type
_entity_poly.pdbx_seq_one_letter_code
_entity_poly.pdbx_strand_id
1 'polypeptide(L)'
;MKRFYEIPSNYHEIEHLIVTDIQQIKRIVLYSDNTILFCDTCSFQKHANLNDNEMDILIRYFLANNAVIFITRCILMELIGDIQLLNEKYIHYFKRLYEKNLKVVIFEEEYTYD
;
A
#
# COMPACT_ATOMS: atom_id res chain seq x y z
N MET A 1 7.81 -23.66 10.46
CA MET A 1 7.28 -23.55 9.12
C MET A 1 7.94 -22.42 8.34
N LYS A 2 8.21 -22.66 7.10
CA LYS A 2 8.85 -21.65 6.28
C LYS A 2 7.90 -20.52 5.93
N ARG A 3 8.38 -19.30 6.03
CA ARG A 3 7.61 -18.12 5.66
C ARG A 3 7.59 -17.97 4.15
N PHE A 4 6.47 -17.49 3.65
CA PHE A 4 6.29 -17.25 2.23
C PHE A 4 6.32 -15.77 1.87
N TYR A 5 6.32 -14.92 2.88
CA TYR A 5 6.21 -13.49 2.68
C TYR A 5 7.60 -12.86 2.68
N GLU A 6 8.31 -13.08 1.59
CA GLU A 6 9.63 -12.48 1.44
C GLU A 6 9.48 -11.07 0.91
N ILE A 7 10.34 -10.20 1.42
CA ILE A 7 10.35 -8.81 0.95
C ILE A 7 11.06 -8.79 -0.41
N PRO A 8 10.48 -8.12 -1.42
CA PRO A 8 11.15 -7.96 -2.72
C PRO A 8 12.50 -7.29 -2.57
N SER A 9 13.45 -7.66 -3.42
CA SER A 9 14.81 -7.11 -3.33
C SER A 9 14.85 -5.60 -3.55
N ASN A 10 13.89 -5.04 -4.27
CA ASN A 10 13.81 -3.60 -4.49
C ASN A 10 12.82 -2.89 -3.56
N TYR A 11 12.38 -3.56 -2.50
CA TYR A 11 11.42 -2.98 -1.56
C TYR A 11 11.97 -1.72 -0.90
N HIS A 12 13.28 -1.65 -0.72
CA HIS A 12 13.91 -0.49 -0.11
C HIS A 12 13.56 0.83 -0.81
N GLU A 13 13.15 0.75 -2.08
CA GLU A 13 12.77 1.95 -2.84
C GLU A 13 11.46 2.55 -2.34
N ILE A 14 10.64 1.77 -1.66
CA ILE A 14 9.34 2.23 -1.17
C ILE A 14 9.14 2.06 0.32
N GLU A 15 10.09 1.43 1.03
CA GLU A 15 9.87 1.12 2.44
C GLU A 15 9.61 2.35 3.31
N HIS A 16 10.20 3.50 2.95
CA HIS A 16 9.98 4.74 3.68
C HIS A 16 8.61 5.37 3.36
N LEU A 17 7.94 4.90 2.31
CA LEU A 17 6.65 5.43 1.88
C LEU A 17 5.49 4.73 2.58
N ILE A 18 5.76 3.63 3.24
CA ILE A 18 4.73 2.74 3.78
C ILE A 18 4.85 2.68 5.31
N VAL A 19 3.73 2.86 5.98
CA VAL A 19 3.69 2.81 7.44
C VAL A 19 3.61 1.35 7.88
N THR A 20 4.57 0.92 8.68
CA THR A 20 4.60 -0.44 9.22
C THR A 20 4.60 -0.48 10.74
N ASP A 21 4.78 0.65 11.40
CA ASP A 21 4.81 0.72 12.85
C ASP A 21 3.43 0.53 13.44
N ILE A 22 3.28 -0.48 14.28
CA ILE A 22 1.99 -0.85 14.85
C ILE A 22 1.38 0.28 15.69
N GLN A 23 2.19 1.08 16.34
CA GLN A 23 1.67 2.19 17.15
C GLN A 23 1.08 3.29 16.27
N GLN A 24 1.74 3.58 15.16
CA GLN A 24 1.20 4.52 14.18
C GLN A 24 -0.09 4.01 13.56
N ILE A 25 -0.13 2.72 13.24
CA ILE A 25 -1.33 2.08 12.67
C ILE A 25 -2.50 2.23 13.64
N LYS A 26 -2.27 1.95 14.92
CA LYS A 26 -3.31 2.10 15.93
C LYS A 26 -3.84 3.52 16.03
N ARG A 27 -2.96 4.51 15.96
CA ARG A 27 -3.38 5.91 16.00
C ARG A 27 -4.24 6.27 14.80
N ILE A 28 -3.85 5.80 13.61
CA ILE A 28 -4.61 6.05 12.39
C ILE A 28 -6.02 5.45 12.51
N VAL A 29 -6.11 4.21 13.01
CA VAL A 29 -7.38 3.51 13.10
C VAL A 29 -8.28 4.08 14.19
N LEU A 30 -7.71 4.39 15.35
CA LEU A 30 -8.50 4.70 16.53
C LEU A 30 -8.80 6.19 16.72
N TYR A 31 -7.91 7.06 16.24
CA TYR A 31 -7.96 8.47 16.61
C TYR A 31 -7.99 9.45 15.46
N SER A 32 -8.19 8.95 14.24
CA SER A 32 -8.21 9.82 13.06
C SER A 32 -9.54 9.73 12.35
N ASP A 33 -9.88 10.79 11.62
CA ASP A 33 -11.07 10.84 10.78
C ASP A 33 -10.80 10.24 9.40
N ASN A 34 -9.85 9.33 9.31
CA ASN A 34 -9.47 8.71 8.06
C ASN A 34 -10.51 7.72 7.58
N THR A 35 -10.72 7.70 6.27
CA THR A 35 -11.45 6.62 5.61
C THR A 35 -10.45 5.52 5.29
N ILE A 36 -10.68 4.33 5.80
CA ILE A 36 -9.77 3.21 5.61
C ILE A 36 -10.22 2.41 4.39
N LEU A 37 -9.31 2.27 3.43
CA LEU A 37 -9.56 1.54 2.21
C LEU A 37 -8.70 0.28 2.19
N PHE A 38 -9.36 -0.88 2.17
CA PHE A 38 -8.68 -2.14 1.96
C PHE A 38 -8.71 -2.45 0.47
N CYS A 39 -7.56 -2.39 -0.18
CA CYS A 39 -7.47 -2.64 -1.60
C CYS A 39 -6.91 -4.04 -1.84
N ASP A 40 -7.57 -4.79 -2.73
CA ASP A 40 -7.08 -6.10 -3.13
C ASP A 40 -6.09 -5.96 -4.29
N THR A 41 -5.54 -7.10 -4.71
CA THR A 41 -4.57 -7.14 -5.79
C THR A 41 -5.10 -6.52 -7.08
N CYS A 42 -6.36 -6.81 -7.42
CA CYS A 42 -6.97 -6.27 -8.64
C CYS A 42 -7.07 -4.76 -8.62
N SER A 43 -7.42 -4.18 -7.47
CA SER A 43 -7.51 -2.74 -7.32
C SER A 43 -6.15 -2.07 -7.51
N PHE A 44 -5.11 -2.62 -6.90
CA PHE A 44 -3.76 -2.09 -7.06
C PHE A 44 -3.29 -2.17 -8.50
N GLN A 45 -3.60 -3.28 -9.19
CA GLN A 45 -3.25 -3.43 -10.59
C GLN A 45 -3.92 -2.38 -11.46
N LYS A 46 -5.19 -2.11 -11.21
CA LYS A 46 -5.93 -1.07 -11.94
C LYS A 46 -5.35 0.31 -11.68
N HIS A 47 -5.12 0.63 -10.41
CA HIS A 47 -4.57 1.93 -10.04
C HIS A 47 -3.19 2.17 -10.64
N ALA A 48 -2.35 1.17 -10.64
CA ALA A 48 -0.99 1.29 -11.14
C ALA A 48 -0.93 1.42 -12.67
N ASN A 49 -2.02 1.06 -13.36
CA ASN A 49 -2.11 1.16 -14.80
C ASN A 49 -2.83 2.42 -15.29
N LEU A 50 -3.27 3.27 -14.38
CA LEU A 50 -3.92 4.53 -14.75
C LEU A 50 -2.91 5.48 -15.40
N ASN A 51 -3.38 6.26 -16.36
CA ASN A 51 -2.55 7.33 -16.91
C ASN A 51 -2.48 8.50 -15.92
N ASP A 52 -1.67 9.50 -16.23
CA ASP A 52 -1.44 10.60 -15.29
C ASP A 52 -2.71 11.37 -14.95
N ASN A 53 -3.57 11.61 -15.92
CA ASN A 53 -4.82 12.34 -15.69
C ASN A 53 -5.76 11.53 -14.79
N GLU A 54 -5.88 10.23 -15.06
CA GLU A 54 -6.71 9.34 -14.26
C GLU A 54 -6.17 9.22 -12.83
N MET A 55 -4.85 9.15 -12.71
CA MET A 55 -4.20 9.07 -11.41
C MET A 55 -4.44 10.34 -10.59
N ASP A 56 -4.40 11.50 -11.22
CA ASP A 56 -4.69 12.77 -10.55
C ASP A 56 -6.13 12.82 -10.03
N ILE A 57 -7.07 12.28 -10.79
CA ILE A 57 -8.47 12.22 -10.37
C ILE A 57 -8.59 11.30 -9.15
N LEU A 58 -7.95 10.14 -9.20
CA LEU A 58 -7.97 9.19 -8.09
C LEU A 58 -7.37 9.80 -6.82
N ILE A 59 -6.24 10.46 -6.96
CA ILE A 59 -5.57 11.11 -5.82
C ILE A 59 -6.47 12.17 -5.20
N ARG A 60 -7.12 12.99 -6.03
CA ARG A 60 -8.05 14.00 -5.52
C ARG A 60 -9.21 13.39 -4.74
N TYR A 61 -9.71 12.25 -5.24
CA TYR A 61 -10.76 11.52 -4.55
C TYR A 61 -10.28 11.03 -3.18
N PHE A 62 -9.09 10.44 -3.15
CA PHE A 62 -8.51 9.98 -1.89
C PHE A 62 -8.32 11.12 -0.90
N LEU A 63 -7.80 12.25 -1.35
CA LEU A 63 -7.57 13.40 -0.49
C LEU A 63 -8.89 13.97 0.05
N ALA A 64 -9.91 14.05 -0.79
CA ALA A 64 -11.21 14.55 -0.38
C ALA A 64 -11.86 13.68 0.69
N ASN A 65 -11.51 12.40 0.75
CA ASN A 65 -12.08 11.47 1.71
C ASN A 65 -11.12 11.13 2.86
N ASN A 66 -10.01 11.81 2.97
CA ASN A 66 -8.99 11.51 3.98
C ASN A 66 -8.61 10.02 3.97
N ALA A 67 -8.38 9.48 2.79
CA ALA A 67 -8.17 8.06 2.61
C ALA A 67 -6.82 7.61 3.17
N VAL A 68 -6.82 6.44 3.80
CA VAL A 68 -5.61 5.70 4.17
C VAL A 68 -5.76 4.31 3.51
N ILE A 69 -4.76 3.93 2.76
CA ILE A 69 -4.81 2.70 1.98
C ILE A 69 -4.12 1.59 2.77
N PHE A 70 -4.86 0.52 3.04
CA PHE A 70 -4.33 -0.64 3.74
C PHE A 70 -4.03 -1.73 2.72
N ILE A 71 -2.85 -2.33 2.84
CA ILE A 71 -2.42 -3.44 2.00
C ILE A 71 -1.85 -4.52 2.92
N THR A 72 -2.16 -5.78 2.64
CA THR A 72 -1.55 -6.87 3.38
C THR A 72 -0.23 -7.26 2.72
N ARG A 73 0.64 -7.90 3.48
CA ARG A 73 1.87 -8.44 2.93
C ARG A 73 1.58 -9.50 1.87
N CYS A 74 0.52 -10.25 2.06
CA CYS A 74 0.08 -11.26 1.10
C CYS A 74 -0.25 -10.62 -0.26
N ILE A 75 -0.98 -9.50 -0.25
CA ILE A 75 -1.30 -8.76 -1.47
C ILE A 75 -0.03 -8.24 -2.12
N LEU A 76 0.90 -7.73 -1.33
CA LEU A 76 2.17 -7.26 -1.85
C LEU A 76 2.89 -8.37 -2.61
N MET A 77 2.91 -9.58 -2.05
CA MET A 77 3.52 -10.73 -2.70
C MET A 77 2.82 -11.10 -3.99
N GLU A 78 1.50 -10.98 -4.03
CA GLU A 78 0.74 -11.24 -5.26
C GLU A 78 1.09 -10.24 -6.37
N LEU A 79 1.37 -9.00 -6.02
CA LEU A 79 1.76 -7.99 -7.00
C LEU A 79 3.13 -8.28 -7.62
N ILE A 80 3.98 -8.98 -6.89
CA ILE A 80 5.32 -9.34 -7.36
C ILE A 80 5.25 -10.51 -8.35
N GLY A 81 4.37 -11.47 -8.08
CA GLY A 81 4.31 -12.70 -8.86
C GLY A 81 5.56 -13.54 -8.63
N ASP A 82 6.08 -14.12 -9.73
CA ASP A 82 7.21 -15.07 -9.65
C ASP A 82 8.58 -14.40 -9.71
N ILE A 83 8.62 -13.10 -9.94
CA ILE A 83 9.89 -12.42 -10.24
C ILE A 83 10.63 -12.01 -8.98
N GLN A 84 9.94 -11.91 -7.88
CA GLN A 84 10.49 -11.42 -6.61
C GLN A 84 11.07 -10.00 -6.71
N LEU A 85 10.53 -9.24 -7.64
CA LEU A 85 10.83 -7.83 -7.79
C LEU A 85 9.51 -7.08 -7.90
N LEU A 86 9.41 -6.03 -7.12
CA LEU A 86 8.26 -5.16 -7.23
C LEU A 86 8.33 -4.42 -8.56
N ASN A 87 7.28 -4.52 -9.34
CA ASN A 87 7.24 -3.88 -10.65
C ASN A 87 7.34 -2.37 -10.51
N GLU A 88 8.07 -1.74 -11.41
CA GLU A 88 8.27 -0.28 -11.36
C GLU A 88 6.98 0.51 -11.39
N LYS A 89 5.95 0.02 -12.04
CA LYS A 89 4.67 0.73 -12.04
C LYS A 89 4.04 0.82 -10.66
N TYR A 90 4.26 -0.18 -9.79
CA TYR A 90 3.78 -0.14 -8.41
C TYR A 90 4.63 0.81 -7.58
N ILE A 91 5.93 0.80 -7.81
CA ILE A 91 6.84 1.74 -7.15
C ILE A 91 6.42 3.17 -7.48
N HIS A 92 6.18 3.45 -8.75
CA HIS A 92 5.72 4.76 -9.22
C HIS A 92 4.39 5.15 -8.57
N TYR A 93 3.47 4.21 -8.50
CA TYR A 93 2.17 4.43 -7.88
C TYR A 93 2.31 4.84 -6.40
N PHE A 94 3.10 4.08 -5.64
CA PHE A 94 3.30 4.39 -4.23
C PHE A 94 4.00 5.73 -4.04
N LYS A 95 4.98 6.04 -4.87
CA LYS A 95 5.67 7.34 -4.81
C LYS A 95 4.73 8.49 -5.07
N ARG A 96 3.83 8.35 -6.02
CA ARG A 96 2.85 9.39 -6.32
C ARG A 96 1.90 9.63 -5.15
N LEU A 97 1.46 8.57 -4.48
CA LEU A 97 0.65 8.70 -3.28
C LEU A 97 1.41 9.46 -2.20
N TYR A 98 2.65 9.08 -1.97
CA TYR A 98 3.48 9.69 -0.95
C TYR A 98 3.68 11.19 -1.20
N GLU A 99 3.92 11.57 -2.44
CA GLU A 99 4.11 12.98 -2.80
C GLU A 99 2.89 13.84 -2.46
N LYS A 100 1.73 13.23 -2.38
CA LYS A 100 0.49 13.90 -2.02
C LYS A 100 0.10 13.65 -0.57
N ASN A 101 1.02 13.17 0.24
CA ASN A 101 0.79 12.88 1.67
C ASN A 101 -0.29 11.84 1.92
N LEU A 102 -0.51 10.96 0.98
CA LEU A 102 -1.41 9.83 1.17
C LEU A 102 -0.65 8.67 1.79
N LYS A 103 -1.20 8.14 2.86
CA LYS A 103 -0.53 7.06 3.61
C LYS A 103 -0.96 5.70 3.10
N VAL A 104 0.02 4.84 2.93
CA VAL A 104 -0.20 3.41 2.65
C VAL A 104 0.32 2.66 3.86
N VAL A 105 -0.50 1.78 4.39
CA VAL A 105 -0.20 1.05 5.62
C VAL A 105 -0.15 -0.44 5.31
N ILE A 106 0.94 -1.09 5.70
CA ILE A 106 1.02 -2.54 5.61
C ILE A 106 0.43 -3.14 6.87
N PHE A 107 -0.57 -3.97 6.66
CA PHE A 107 -1.21 -4.72 7.72
C PHE A 107 -0.67 -6.14 7.71
N GLU A 108 -0.10 -6.56 8.84
CA GLU A 108 0.48 -7.89 8.99
C GLU A 108 -0.60 -8.87 9.41
N GLU A 109 -0.98 -9.75 8.50
CA GLU A 109 -2.02 -10.73 8.79
C GLU A 109 -1.64 -11.66 9.94
N GLU A 110 -0.34 -11.88 10.12
CA GLU A 110 0.17 -12.74 11.18
C GLU A 110 -0.22 -12.28 12.58
N TYR A 111 -0.51 -10.99 12.72
CA TYR A 111 -0.91 -10.46 14.02
C TYR A 111 -2.29 -10.95 14.46
N THR A 112 -3.00 -11.59 13.58
CA THR A 112 -4.36 -12.06 13.87
C THR A 112 -4.42 -13.53 14.26
N TYR A 113 -3.28 -14.21 14.31
CA TYR A 113 -3.24 -15.67 14.48
C TYR A 113 -2.53 -16.11 15.76
N ASP A 114 -2.76 -15.50 16.82
CA ASP A 114 -2.13 -15.93 18.07
C ASP A 114 -2.97 -16.90 18.88
#